data_d1bf484e1ffe62de54dd83808e945c72
#
_entry.id   d1bf484e1ffe62de54dd83808e945c72
#
_cell.length_a   1.000
_cell.length_b   1.000
_cell.length_c   1.000
_cell.angle_alpha   90.00
_cell.angle_beta   90.00
_cell.angle_gamma   90.00
#
_symmetry.space_group_name_H-M   'P 1'
#
loop_
_entity.id
_entity.type
_entity.pdbx_description
1 polymer ?
#
loop_
_entity_poly.entity_id
_entity_poly.type
_entity_poly.pdbx_seq_one_letter_code
_entity_poly.pdbx_strand_id
1 'polypeptide(L)'
;YGRLDATDEECVAAARLAGADSFIERLPEGYATRLTDNGSQLSQGQRQLISIARAAVADPPVMILDEATSSIDTRTEQIVQRGMDALMKGRTTFVIAHRLSTVRNSDVIIVLDHGRIIERGTHDDLIAQKGTYYQLYTGAFELE
;
A
#
# COMPACT_ATOMS: atom_id res chain seq x y z
N TYR A 1 -11.46 7.42 -10.84
CA TYR A 1 -12.13 8.35 -9.90
C TYR A 1 -11.20 9.03 -8.88
N GLY A 2 -9.88 8.96 -8.99
CA GLY A 2 -8.97 9.66 -8.06
C GLY A 2 -9.10 11.19 -8.16
N ARG A 3 -9.19 11.71 -9.37
CA ARG A 3 -9.43 13.12 -9.69
C ARG A 3 -10.15 13.22 -11.04
N LEU A 4 -11.34 13.84 -11.02
CA LEU A 4 -12.24 13.84 -12.18
C LEU A 4 -11.73 14.69 -13.36
N ASP A 5 -10.92 15.72 -13.08
CA ASP A 5 -10.34 16.62 -14.08
C ASP A 5 -8.92 16.21 -14.51
N ALA A 6 -8.45 15.02 -14.11
CA ALA A 6 -7.15 14.52 -14.50
C ALA A 6 -7.08 14.29 -16.02
N THR A 7 -5.97 14.68 -16.62
CA THR A 7 -5.70 14.40 -18.04
C THR A 7 -5.32 12.94 -18.25
N ASP A 8 -5.43 12.46 -19.50
CA ASP A 8 -5.00 11.11 -19.86
C ASP A 8 -3.51 10.90 -19.56
N GLU A 9 -2.68 11.91 -19.79
CA GLU A 9 -1.25 11.89 -19.49
C GLU A 9 -0.98 11.73 -18.00
N GLU A 10 -1.72 12.43 -17.15
CA GLU A 10 -1.64 12.31 -15.70
C GLU A 10 -2.06 10.91 -15.23
N CYS A 11 -3.09 10.34 -15.82
CA CYS A 11 -3.53 8.98 -15.51
C CYS A 11 -2.48 7.93 -15.90
N VAL A 12 -1.85 8.07 -17.05
CA VAL A 12 -0.76 7.18 -17.49
C VAL A 12 0.45 7.30 -16.58
N ALA A 13 0.84 8.51 -16.20
CA ALA A 13 1.93 8.75 -15.27
C ALA A 13 1.68 8.11 -13.91
N ALA A 14 0.45 8.23 -13.38
CA ALA A 14 0.05 7.60 -12.13
C ALA A 14 0.08 6.07 -12.21
N ALA A 15 -0.38 5.50 -13.33
CA ALA A 15 -0.31 4.06 -13.56
C ALA A 15 1.12 3.54 -13.60
N ARG A 16 2.04 4.28 -14.22
CA ARG A 16 3.47 3.94 -14.23
C ARG A 16 4.09 4.00 -12.85
N LEU A 17 3.78 5.02 -12.08
CA LEU A 17 4.24 5.15 -10.69
C LEU A 17 3.80 3.95 -9.85
N ALA A 18 2.56 3.52 -9.99
CA ALA A 18 2.01 2.37 -9.29
C ALA A 18 2.51 1.01 -9.80
N GLY A 19 3.14 0.97 -10.98
CA GLY A 19 3.50 -0.28 -11.66
C GLY A 19 2.32 -1.00 -12.32
N ALA A 20 1.23 -0.28 -12.57
CA ALA A 20 0.02 -0.83 -13.18
C ALA A 20 0.02 -0.78 -14.71
N ASP A 21 0.86 0.03 -15.32
CA ASP A 21 0.89 0.29 -16.76
C ASP A 21 1.05 -0.99 -17.59
N SER A 22 1.91 -1.90 -17.19
CA SER A 22 2.20 -3.12 -17.95
C SER A 22 0.99 -4.03 -18.10
N PHE A 23 0.16 -4.21 -17.07
CA PHE A 23 -1.03 -5.04 -17.20
C PHE A 23 -2.20 -4.30 -17.85
N ILE A 24 -2.31 -2.98 -17.64
CA ILE A 24 -3.36 -2.17 -18.28
C ILE A 24 -3.21 -2.21 -19.81
N GLU A 25 -1.99 -2.08 -20.32
CA GLU A 25 -1.71 -2.15 -21.76
C GLU A 25 -2.08 -3.50 -22.37
N ARG A 26 -2.10 -4.58 -21.58
CA ARG A 26 -2.52 -5.92 -22.01
C ARG A 26 -4.02 -6.16 -21.95
N LEU A 27 -4.79 -5.26 -21.37
CA LEU A 27 -6.24 -5.37 -21.38
C LEU A 27 -6.79 -5.18 -22.81
N PRO A 28 -7.98 -5.73 -23.14
CA PRO A 28 -8.51 -5.72 -24.51
C PRO A 28 -8.59 -4.32 -25.14
N GLU A 29 -8.90 -3.31 -24.36
CA GLU A 29 -8.99 -1.91 -24.79
C GLU A 29 -7.96 -1.00 -24.09
N GLY A 30 -6.91 -1.58 -23.49
CA GLY A 30 -5.88 -0.85 -22.76
C GLY A 30 -6.50 0.04 -21.67
N TYR A 31 -6.12 1.32 -21.65
CA TYR A 31 -6.64 2.29 -20.69
C TYR A 31 -8.13 2.62 -20.84
N ALA A 32 -8.71 2.34 -21.99
CA ALA A 32 -10.14 2.53 -22.26
C ALA A 32 -11.00 1.33 -21.82
N THR A 33 -10.39 0.27 -21.33
CA THR A 33 -11.10 -0.93 -20.85
C THR A 33 -12.05 -0.57 -19.73
N ARG A 34 -13.32 -0.94 -19.90
CA ARG A 34 -14.34 -0.72 -18.87
C ARG A 34 -14.29 -1.83 -17.83
N LEU A 35 -14.15 -1.45 -16.56
CA LEU A 35 -14.21 -2.37 -15.43
C LEU A 35 -15.65 -2.49 -14.94
N THR A 36 -16.11 -3.70 -14.73
CA THR A 36 -17.44 -4.03 -14.20
C THR A 36 -17.30 -4.77 -12.88
N ASP A 37 -18.39 -4.85 -12.11
CA ASP A 37 -18.44 -5.61 -10.84
C ASP A 37 -17.26 -5.31 -9.91
N ASN A 38 -16.97 -4.02 -9.68
CA ASN A 38 -15.84 -3.57 -8.85
C ASN A 38 -14.48 -4.11 -9.31
N GLY A 39 -14.30 -4.33 -10.60
CA GLY A 39 -13.05 -4.84 -11.16
C GLY A 39 -12.87 -6.35 -10.97
N SER A 40 -13.96 -7.11 -10.94
CA SER A 40 -13.91 -8.57 -10.76
C SER A 40 -13.12 -9.31 -11.85
N GLN A 41 -12.93 -8.72 -13.04
CA GLN A 41 -12.08 -9.23 -14.11
C GLN A 41 -10.59 -9.18 -13.77
N LEU A 42 -10.21 -8.43 -12.75
CA LEU A 42 -8.82 -8.25 -12.35
C LEU A 42 -8.48 -9.14 -11.16
N SER A 43 -7.22 -9.54 -11.05
CA SER A 43 -6.72 -10.17 -9.83
C SER A 43 -6.73 -9.17 -8.67
N GLN A 44 -6.66 -9.67 -7.43
CA GLN A 44 -6.61 -8.83 -6.24
C GLN A 44 -5.39 -7.90 -6.26
N GLY A 45 -4.23 -8.39 -6.69
CA GLY A 45 -3.03 -7.57 -6.82
C GLY A 45 -3.17 -6.47 -7.87
N GLN A 46 -3.78 -6.77 -9.01
CA GLN A 46 -4.05 -5.79 -10.07
C GLN A 46 -5.01 -4.70 -9.57
N ARG A 47 -6.05 -5.07 -8.83
CA ARG A 47 -6.96 -4.10 -8.21
C ARG A 47 -6.24 -3.18 -7.22
N GLN A 48 -5.30 -3.70 -6.44
CA GLN A 48 -4.48 -2.88 -5.54
C GLN A 48 -3.59 -1.90 -6.31
N LEU A 49 -2.97 -2.32 -7.40
CA LEU A 49 -2.17 -1.43 -8.24
C LEU A 49 -2.99 -0.28 -8.80
N ILE A 50 -4.22 -0.54 -9.23
CA ILE A 50 -5.15 0.52 -9.68
C ILE A 50 -5.54 1.45 -8.54
N SER A 51 -5.76 0.93 -7.33
CA SER A 51 -6.05 1.75 -6.16
C SER A 51 -4.88 2.68 -5.81
N ILE A 52 -3.64 2.21 -5.93
CA ILE A 52 -2.44 3.03 -5.76
C ILE A 52 -2.38 4.12 -6.84
N ALA A 53 -2.65 3.78 -8.09
CA ALA A 53 -2.69 4.74 -9.20
C ALA A 53 -3.76 5.82 -8.98
N ARG A 54 -4.93 5.45 -8.47
CA ARG A 54 -6.00 6.39 -8.12
C ARG A 54 -5.56 7.39 -7.05
N ALA A 55 -4.87 6.91 -6.02
CA ALA A 55 -4.30 7.77 -4.98
C ALA A 55 -3.21 8.69 -5.54
N ALA A 56 -2.36 8.17 -6.44
CA ALA A 56 -1.31 8.96 -7.09
C ALA A 56 -1.88 10.10 -7.95
N VAL A 57 -2.93 9.83 -8.70
CA VAL A 57 -3.62 10.84 -9.52
C VAL A 57 -4.25 11.93 -8.66
N ALA A 58 -4.81 11.57 -7.51
CA ALA A 58 -5.40 12.51 -6.57
C ALA A 58 -4.35 13.42 -5.92
N ASP A 59 -3.12 12.92 -5.77
CA ASP A 59 -1.97 13.62 -5.20
C ASP A 59 -2.27 14.32 -3.86
N PRO A 60 -2.78 13.60 -2.85
CA PRO A 60 -3.13 14.20 -1.57
C PRO A 60 -1.89 14.47 -0.72
N PRO A 61 -1.89 15.51 0.13
CA PRO A 61 -0.78 15.77 1.06
C PRO A 61 -0.67 14.74 2.19
N VAL A 62 -1.79 14.11 2.55
CA VAL A 62 -1.89 13.09 3.60
C VAL A 62 -2.65 11.90 3.06
N MET A 63 -2.13 10.72 3.31
CA MET A 63 -2.75 9.45 2.88
C MET A 63 -2.89 8.48 4.02
N ILE A 64 -3.91 7.63 3.92
CA ILE A 64 -4.07 6.44 4.76
C ILE A 64 -4.08 5.23 3.83
N LEU A 65 -3.15 4.32 4.04
CA LEU A 65 -3.02 3.07 3.29
C LEU A 65 -3.32 1.90 4.22
N ASP A 66 -4.27 1.07 3.82
CA ASP A 66 -4.55 -0.19 4.50
C ASP A 66 -3.94 -1.34 3.68
N GLU A 67 -2.98 -2.03 4.28
CA GLU A 67 -2.29 -3.14 3.62
C GLU A 67 -3.15 -4.40 3.70
N ALA A 68 -3.58 -4.93 2.55
CA ALA A 68 -4.37 -6.15 2.46
C ALA A 68 -3.78 -7.09 1.41
N THR A 69 -2.62 -7.69 1.73
CA THR A 69 -1.80 -8.46 0.77
C THR A 69 -1.88 -9.98 0.95
N SER A 70 -2.82 -10.48 1.74
CA SER A 70 -2.86 -11.90 2.17
C SER A 70 -3.09 -12.93 1.05
N SER A 71 -3.58 -12.51 -0.12
CA SER A 71 -3.94 -13.42 -1.24
C SER A 71 -3.22 -13.09 -2.54
N ILE A 72 -2.07 -12.43 -2.47
CA ILE A 72 -1.31 -11.97 -3.64
C ILE A 72 -0.05 -12.80 -3.77
N ASP A 73 0.29 -13.19 -5.01
CA ASP A 73 1.54 -13.88 -5.30
C ASP A 73 2.76 -12.98 -5.02
N THR A 74 3.90 -13.58 -4.75
CA THR A 74 5.12 -12.88 -4.34
C THR A 74 5.57 -11.83 -5.37
N ARG A 75 5.46 -12.14 -6.66
CA ARG A 75 5.88 -11.21 -7.72
C ARG A 75 5.00 -9.96 -7.76
N THR A 76 3.69 -10.14 -7.74
CA THR A 76 2.72 -9.03 -7.73
C THR A 76 2.85 -8.23 -6.44
N GLU A 77 3.08 -8.88 -5.32
CA GLU A 77 3.32 -8.24 -4.04
C GLU A 77 4.53 -7.29 -4.07
N GLN A 78 5.63 -7.68 -4.71
CA GLN A 78 6.79 -6.81 -4.89
C GLN A 78 6.46 -5.58 -5.72
N ILE A 79 5.65 -5.73 -6.76
CA ILE A 79 5.19 -4.59 -7.59
C ILE A 79 4.29 -3.67 -6.76
N VAL A 80 3.36 -4.21 -5.99
CA VAL A 80 2.49 -3.45 -5.08
C VAL A 80 3.33 -2.67 -4.08
N GLN A 81 4.31 -3.32 -3.45
CA GLN A 81 5.17 -2.68 -2.46
C GLN A 81 5.98 -1.52 -3.06
N ARG A 82 6.54 -1.69 -4.25
CA ARG A 82 7.24 -0.61 -4.96
C ARG A 82 6.32 0.56 -5.29
N GLY A 83 5.10 0.27 -5.73
CA GLY A 83 4.09 1.30 -6.00
C GLY A 83 3.71 2.08 -4.73
N MET A 84 3.52 1.39 -3.62
CA MET A 84 3.26 2.00 -2.32
C MET A 84 4.43 2.87 -1.86
N ASP A 85 5.66 2.38 -1.95
CA ASP A 85 6.87 3.13 -1.57
C ASP A 85 7.01 4.41 -2.40
N ALA A 86 6.77 4.34 -3.71
CA ALA A 86 6.79 5.50 -4.59
C ALA A 86 5.69 6.51 -4.25
N LEU A 87 4.50 6.02 -3.92
CA LEU A 87 3.36 6.86 -3.55
C LEU A 87 3.59 7.58 -2.21
N MET A 88 4.22 6.91 -1.24
CA MET A 88 4.49 7.49 0.09
C MET A 88 5.55 8.59 0.07
N LYS A 89 6.38 8.61 -0.96
CA LYS A 89 7.52 9.54 -1.05
C LYS A 89 7.06 11.00 -1.09
N GLY A 90 7.61 11.84 -0.20
CA GLY A 90 7.33 13.27 -0.16
C GLY A 90 5.99 13.65 0.45
N ARG A 91 5.29 12.73 1.12
CA ARG A 91 4.01 13.03 1.77
C ARG A 91 3.85 12.32 3.11
N THR A 92 2.94 12.82 3.94
CA THR A 92 2.61 12.18 5.21
C THR A 92 1.67 11.00 4.96
N THR A 93 2.10 9.81 5.38
CA THR A 93 1.34 8.59 5.15
C THR A 93 1.14 7.80 6.43
N PHE A 94 -0.10 7.42 6.71
CA PHE A 94 -0.45 6.46 7.74
C PHE A 94 -0.66 5.09 7.07
N VAL A 95 0.11 4.10 7.47
CA VAL A 95 0.00 2.74 6.94
C VAL A 95 -0.54 1.82 8.03
N ILE A 96 -1.67 1.17 7.75
CA ILE A 96 -2.17 0.08 8.59
C ILE A 96 -1.50 -1.19 8.06
N ALA A 97 -0.49 -1.65 8.76
CA ALA A 97 0.35 -2.74 8.29
C ALA A 97 -0.11 -4.09 8.83
N HIS A 98 -0.18 -5.06 7.95
CA HIS A 98 -0.39 -6.47 8.27
C HIS A 98 0.92 -7.26 8.21
N ARG A 99 2.00 -6.65 7.74
CA ARG A 99 3.35 -7.24 7.64
C ARG A 99 4.38 -6.36 8.33
N LEU A 100 5.20 -7.00 9.15
CA LEU A 100 6.25 -6.30 9.88
C LEU A 100 7.34 -5.72 8.97
N SER A 101 7.58 -6.34 7.82
CA SER A 101 8.51 -5.81 6.82
C SER A 101 8.12 -4.42 6.30
N THR A 102 6.83 -4.12 6.23
CA THR A 102 6.32 -2.81 5.80
C THR A 102 6.59 -1.74 6.85
N VAL A 103 6.44 -2.05 8.14
CA VAL A 103 6.60 -1.07 9.22
C VAL A 103 8.05 -0.73 9.54
N ARG A 104 8.98 -1.64 9.27
CA ARG A 104 10.38 -1.49 9.67
C ARG A 104 11.02 -0.17 9.24
N ASN A 105 10.71 0.30 8.04
CA ASN A 105 11.27 1.51 7.46
C ASN A 105 10.43 2.77 7.71
N SER A 106 9.41 2.68 8.57
CA SER A 106 8.59 3.83 8.93
C SER A 106 9.34 4.78 9.86
N ASP A 107 9.06 6.07 9.74
CA ASP A 107 9.64 7.09 10.62
C ASP A 107 9.16 6.93 12.07
N VAL A 108 7.90 6.56 12.25
CA VAL A 108 7.28 6.27 13.55
C VAL A 108 6.39 5.07 13.41
N ILE A 109 6.57 4.12 14.33
CA ILE A 109 5.70 2.95 14.49
C ILE A 109 4.83 3.17 15.71
N ILE A 110 3.54 2.92 15.56
CA ILE A 110 2.56 3.00 16.64
C ILE A 110 1.95 1.60 16.81
N VAL A 111 2.03 1.07 18.02
CA VAL A 111 1.36 -0.19 18.37
C VAL A 111 0.07 0.14 19.11
N LEU A 112 -1.05 -0.32 18.53
CA LEU A 112 -2.38 -0.13 19.09
C LEU A 112 -2.89 -1.43 19.69
N ASP A 113 -3.45 -1.33 20.87
CA ASP A 113 -4.15 -2.43 21.52
C ASP A 113 -5.40 -1.91 22.21
N HIS A 114 -6.56 -2.54 21.94
CA HIS A 114 -7.87 -2.12 22.47
C HIS A 114 -8.13 -0.61 22.36
N GLY A 115 -7.80 -0.02 21.22
CA GLY A 115 -8.01 1.41 20.95
C GLY A 115 -7.03 2.36 21.64
N ARG A 116 -5.98 1.84 22.25
CA ARG A 116 -4.96 2.64 22.95
C ARG A 116 -3.59 2.44 22.32
N ILE A 117 -2.82 3.51 22.29
CA ILE A 117 -1.40 3.46 21.91
C ILE A 117 -0.62 2.90 23.09
N ILE A 118 -0.04 1.70 22.94
CA ILE A 118 0.75 1.04 23.97
C ILE A 118 2.25 1.19 23.76
N GLU A 119 2.69 1.39 22.50
CA GLU A 119 4.09 1.63 22.16
C GLU A 119 4.17 2.62 21.00
N ARG A 120 5.23 3.41 20.98
CA ARG A 120 5.51 4.40 19.93
C ARG A 120 7.01 4.61 19.80
N GLY A 121 7.52 4.63 18.57
CA GLY A 121 8.94 4.91 18.29
C GLY A 121 9.36 4.41 16.93
N THR A 122 10.67 4.43 16.67
CA THR A 122 11.26 3.80 15.49
C THR A 122 11.35 2.29 15.67
N HIS A 123 11.67 1.57 14.59
CA HIS A 123 11.96 0.14 14.69
C HIS A 123 13.02 -0.17 15.75
N ASP A 124 14.15 0.54 15.72
CA ASP A 124 15.25 0.32 16.66
C ASP A 124 14.87 0.62 18.10
N ASP A 125 14.10 1.70 18.33
CA ASP A 125 13.58 2.05 19.66
C ASP A 125 12.71 0.93 20.22
N LEU A 126 11.79 0.41 19.43
CA LEU A 126 10.84 -0.61 19.89
C LEU A 126 11.49 -1.98 20.04
N ILE A 127 12.49 -2.31 19.25
CA ILE A 127 13.30 -3.52 19.44
C ILE A 127 14.07 -3.43 20.76
N ALA A 128 14.65 -2.27 21.08
CA ALA A 128 15.39 -2.04 22.34
C ALA A 128 14.49 -2.12 23.58
N GLN A 129 13.23 -1.71 23.46
CA GLN A 129 12.24 -1.77 24.56
C GLN A 129 11.83 -3.21 24.91
N LYS A 130 11.97 -4.17 23.97
CA LYS A 130 11.58 -5.58 24.15
C LYS A 130 10.12 -5.76 24.61
N GLY A 131 9.23 -4.90 24.13
CA GLY A 131 7.80 -4.95 24.40
C GLY A 131 7.00 -5.74 23.37
N THR A 132 5.75 -5.35 23.13
CA THR A 132 4.82 -6.03 22.21
C THR A 132 5.35 -6.06 20.79
N TYR A 133 5.86 -4.94 20.28
CA TYR A 133 6.45 -4.88 18.93
C TYR A 133 7.61 -5.87 18.78
N TYR A 134 8.51 -5.92 19.73
CA TYR A 134 9.63 -6.86 19.73
C TYR A 134 9.14 -8.32 19.68
N GLN A 135 8.12 -8.65 20.45
CA GLN A 135 7.55 -9.99 20.48
C GLN A 135 6.91 -10.35 19.13
N LEU A 136 6.17 -9.43 18.53
CA LEU A 136 5.59 -9.62 17.18
C LEU A 136 6.68 -9.77 16.12
N TYR A 137 7.72 -8.95 16.18
CA TYR A 137 8.79 -8.95 15.20
C TYR A 137 9.65 -10.22 15.27
N THR A 138 9.90 -10.73 16.47
CA THR A 138 10.70 -11.95 16.67
C THR A 138 9.89 -13.24 16.56
N GLY A 139 8.58 -13.15 16.34
CA GLY A 139 7.70 -14.31 16.24
C GLY A 139 7.38 -14.95 17.59
N ALA A 140 7.62 -14.25 18.70
CA ALA A 140 7.28 -14.74 20.04
C ALA A 140 5.77 -14.69 20.33
N PHE A 141 4.99 -13.96 19.49
CA PHE A 141 3.53 -13.98 19.45
C PHE A 141 3.08 -14.54 18.10
N GLU A 142 2.24 -15.54 18.12
CA GLU A 142 1.42 -15.88 16.95
C GLU A 142 0.29 -14.85 16.88
N LEU A 143 0.17 -14.20 15.73
CA LEU A 143 -1.00 -13.36 15.44
C LEU A 143 -2.19 -14.31 15.23
N GLU A 144 -3.07 -14.41 16.22
CA GLU A 144 -4.37 -15.05 16.03
C GLU A 144 -5.26 -14.23 15.10
#